data_8c5a6c0d3b224dc07f43ab4e51846ccc
#
_entry.id   8c5a6c0d3b224dc07f43ab4e51846ccc
#
_cell.length_a   1.000
_cell.length_b   1.000
_cell.length_c   1.000
_cell.angle_alpha   90.00
_cell.angle_beta   90.00
_cell.angle_gamma   90.00
#
_symmetry.space_group_name_H-M   'P 1'
#
loop_
_entity.id
_entity.type
_entity.pdbx_description
1 polymer ?
#
loop_
_entity_poly.entity_id
_entity_poly.type
_entity_poly.pdbx_seq_one_letter_code
_entity_poly.pdbx_strand_id
1 'polypeptide(L)'
;MKRKKIITLFLTIVMLMSALSLTAFAKNNHDVAFSYSMPNEGYYRVYGVGQRKEDASGSYVYSYSSNPAGGSYYSIHGGHTSSLANGYTNCTKNDSAIIYAGQKRRIRQYVYELGYSYAFIGLAPTSGQSGLTINGKWSPDSVVTDPYAN
;
A
#
# COMPACT_ATOMS: atom_id res chain seq x y z
N MET A 1 10.49 -40.74 38.76
CA MET A 1 11.45 -40.01 37.92
C MET A 1 11.03 -39.81 36.46
N LYS A 2 10.40 -40.76 35.76
CA LYS A 2 10.01 -40.67 34.35
C LYS A 2 8.99 -39.55 34.05
N ARG A 3 7.95 -39.33 34.89
CA ARG A 3 6.91 -38.29 34.68
C ARG A 3 7.47 -36.87 34.70
N LYS A 4 8.42 -36.56 35.59
CA LYS A 4 9.03 -35.21 35.65
C LYS A 4 9.80 -34.88 34.37
N LYS A 5 10.53 -35.84 33.80
CA LYS A 5 11.27 -35.66 32.55
C LYS A 5 10.35 -35.41 31.34
N ILE A 6 9.18 -36.07 31.30
CA ILE A 6 8.19 -35.88 30.23
C ILE A 6 7.57 -34.46 30.29
N ILE A 7 7.22 -34.01 31.50
CA ILE A 7 6.67 -32.64 31.71
C ILE A 7 7.69 -31.57 31.30
N THR A 8 8.96 -31.74 31.69
CA THR A 8 10.02 -30.80 31.31
C THR A 8 10.21 -30.76 29.79
N LEU A 9 10.23 -31.92 29.12
CA LEU A 9 10.35 -32.00 27.66
C LEU A 9 9.17 -31.31 26.96
N PHE A 10 7.94 -31.51 27.43
CA PHE A 10 6.74 -30.89 26.85
C PHE A 10 6.77 -29.33 27.03
N LEU A 11 7.18 -28.84 28.20
CA LEU A 11 7.32 -27.41 28.46
C LEU A 11 8.38 -26.77 27.55
N THR A 12 9.49 -27.47 27.32
CA THR A 12 10.56 -26.98 26.42
C THR A 12 10.10 -26.90 24.97
N ILE A 13 9.33 -27.87 24.50
CA ILE A 13 8.77 -27.88 23.14
C ILE A 13 7.75 -26.73 22.97
N VAL A 14 6.87 -26.49 23.94
CA VAL A 14 5.91 -25.39 23.91
C VAL A 14 6.62 -24.04 23.93
N MET A 15 7.68 -23.87 24.72
CA MET A 15 8.50 -22.64 24.70
C MET A 15 9.25 -22.44 23.37
N LEU A 16 9.77 -23.50 22.75
CA LEU A 16 10.38 -23.40 21.43
C LEU A 16 9.36 -23.04 20.35
N MET A 17 8.16 -23.60 20.39
CA MET A 17 7.10 -23.27 19.43
C MET A 17 6.60 -21.82 19.58
N SER A 18 6.56 -21.28 20.79
CA SER A 18 6.20 -19.87 21.01
C SER A 18 7.30 -18.90 20.55
N ALA A 19 8.57 -19.30 20.59
CA ALA A 19 9.69 -18.49 20.08
C ALA A 19 9.77 -18.47 18.54
N LEU A 20 9.21 -19.46 17.86
CA LEU A 20 9.19 -19.52 16.39
C LEU A 20 8.01 -18.74 15.75
N SER A 21 7.05 -18.26 16.55
CA SER A 21 5.88 -17.55 16.04
C SER A 21 6.05 -16.03 15.93
N LEU A 22 7.23 -15.49 16.24
CA LEU A 22 7.54 -14.08 16.09
C LEU A 22 8.40 -13.79 14.86
N THR A 23 8.01 -14.29 13.68
CA THR A 23 8.34 -13.55 12.48
C THR A 23 7.46 -12.31 12.47
N ALA A 24 7.93 -11.25 13.13
CA ALA A 24 7.43 -9.92 12.84
C ALA A 24 7.71 -9.69 11.35
N PHE A 25 6.69 -9.87 10.51
CA PHE A 25 6.75 -9.42 9.14
C PHE A 25 6.98 -7.91 9.22
N ALA A 26 8.19 -7.48 8.90
CA ALA A 26 8.50 -6.07 8.76
C ALA A 26 7.64 -5.56 7.60
N LYS A 27 6.49 -4.96 7.91
CA LYS A 27 5.62 -4.32 6.91
C LYS A 27 6.40 -3.23 6.22
N ASN A 28 6.33 -3.17 4.90
CA ASN A 28 6.89 -2.07 4.15
C ASN A 28 5.97 -0.84 4.26
N ASN A 29 5.98 -0.23 5.45
CA ASN A 29 5.24 0.99 5.78
C ASN A 29 6.09 2.26 5.58
N HIS A 30 7.21 2.14 4.86
CA HIS A 30 8.05 3.29 4.54
C HIS A 30 7.35 4.20 3.55
N ASP A 31 7.16 5.47 3.94
CA ASP A 31 6.54 6.48 3.09
C ASP A 31 7.49 6.90 1.96
N VAL A 32 7.03 6.75 0.73
CA VAL A 32 7.71 7.23 -0.46
C VAL A 32 7.03 8.50 -0.96
N ALA A 33 7.78 9.59 -1.08
CA ALA A 33 7.27 10.83 -1.63
C ALA A 33 7.04 10.71 -3.14
N PHE A 34 6.00 11.36 -3.63
CA PHE A 34 5.72 11.49 -5.06
C PHE A 34 5.38 12.92 -5.44
N SER A 35 5.67 13.27 -6.69
CA SER A 35 5.34 14.54 -7.32
C SER A 35 5.14 14.30 -8.81
N TYR A 36 3.91 14.39 -9.30
CA TYR A 36 3.56 14.04 -10.67
C TYR A 36 2.77 15.12 -11.36
N SER A 37 3.25 15.55 -12.55
CA SER A 37 2.54 16.49 -13.42
C SER A 37 1.46 15.75 -14.21
N MET A 38 0.25 16.29 -14.17
CA MET A 38 -0.92 15.82 -14.91
C MET A 38 -1.21 16.82 -16.04
N PRO A 39 -0.76 16.55 -17.27
CA PRO A 39 -0.82 17.52 -18.36
C PRO A 39 -2.26 17.83 -18.80
N ASN A 40 -3.16 16.87 -18.72
CA ASN A 40 -4.52 16.99 -19.24
C ASN A 40 -5.56 16.39 -18.29
N GLU A 41 -6.79 16.88 -18.37
CA GLU A 41 -7.95 16.26 -17.76
C GLU A 41 -8.12 14.83 -18.27
N GLY A 42 -8.50 13.90 -17.36
CA GLY A 42 -8.65 12.48 -17.67
C GLY A 42 -7.34 11.72 -17.87
N TYR A 43 -6.21 12.37 -17.74
CA TYR A 43 -4.91 11.73 -17.84
C TYR A 43 -4.65 10.82 -16.63
N TYR A 44 -4.73 9.53 -16.89
CA TYR A 44 -4.41 8.51 -15.89
C TYR A 44 -3.03 7.92 -16.12
N ARG A 45 -2.24 7.82 -15.09
CA ARG A 45 -0.91 7.22 -15.17
C ARG A 45 -0.52 6.49 -13.89
N VAL A 46 0.09 5.32 -14.08
CA VAL A 46 0.80 4.60 -13.02
C VAL A 46 2.25 5.05 -13.02
N TYR A 47 2.81 5.29 -11.84
CA TYR A 47 4.08 5.99 -11.71
C TYR A 47 5.09 5.25 -10.85
N GLY A 48 6.36 5.56 -11.14
CA GLY A 48 7.49 5.29 -10.27
C GLY A 48 8.01 3.85 -10.33
N VAL A 49 8.75 3.51 -9.29
CA VAL A 49 9.27 2.18 -9.03
C VAL A 49 8.31 1.48 -8.05
N GLY A 50 7.96 0.26 -8.34
CA GLY A 50 7.12 -0.55 -7.46
C GLY A 50 7.71 -0.71 -6.07
N GLN A 51 6.92 -0.48 -5.07
CA GLN A 51 7.27 -0.70 -3.66
C GLN A 51 6.86 -2.10 -3.26
N ARG A 52 7.72 -2.81 -2.53
CA ARG A 52 7.43 -4.18 -2.10
C ARG A 52 6.19 -4.20 -1.20
N LYS A 53 5.24 -5.08 -1.55
CA LYS A 53 4.02 -5.34 -0.78
C LYS A 53 4.22 -6.62 0.04
N GLU A 54 4.05 -6.54 1.35
CA GLU A 54 4.44 -7.62 2.27
C GLU A 54 3.26 -8.23 3.04
N ASP A 55 2.11 -7.56 3.06
CA ASP A 55 0.91 -8.07 3.73
C ASP A 55 -0.40 -7.62 3.06
N ALA A 56 -1.54 -8.09 3.57
CA ALA A 56 -2.88 -7.76 3.09
C ALA A 56 -3.42 -6.41 3.58
N SER A 57 -2.61 -5.57 4.23
CA SER A 57 -3.05 -4.25 4.68
C SER A 57 -3.34 -3.31 3.50
N GLY A 58 -4.20 -2.32 3.73
CA GLY A 58 -4.43 -1.26 2.74
C GLY A 58 -3.17 -0.42 2.51
N SER A 59 -3.07 0.21 1.35
CA SER A 59 -2.01 1.18 1.08
C SER A 59 -2.34 2.53 1.70
N TYR A 60 -1.34 3.20 2.28
CA TYR A 60 -1.49 4.53 2.83
C TYR A 60 -1.17 5.59 1.78
N VAL A 61 -1.94 6.69 1.80
CA VAL A 61 -1.69 7.88 0.98
C VAL A 61 -1.94 9.14 1.80
N TYR A 62 -1.01 10.07 1.74
CA TYR A 62 -1.17 11.44 2.20
C TYR A 62 -1.09 12.39 1.00
N SER A 63 -2.24 12.95 0.61
CA SER A 63 -2.36 13.99 -0.42
C SER A 63 -2.02 15.34 0.22
N TYR A 64 -0.98 16.04 -0.25
CA TYR A 64 -0.55 17.30 0.37
C TYR A 64 -1.60 18.40 0.23
N SER A 65 -1.60 19.34 1.16
CA SER A 65 -2.53 20.51 1.15
C SER A 65 -2.31 21.47 -0.02
N SER A 66 -1.16 21.40 -0.68
CA SER A 66 -0.86 22.15 -1.92
C SER A 66 -1.54 21.58 -3.16
N ASN A 67 -2.14 20.36 -3.07
CA ASN A 67 -2.86 19.76 -4.17
C ASN A 67 -4.19 20.48 -4.44
N PRO A 68 -4.79 20.27 -5.64
CA PRO A 68 -6.09 20.82 -5.97
C PRO A 68 -7.17 20.44 -4.96
N ALA A 69 -7.97 21.41 -4.55
CA ALA A 69 -9.05 21.22 -3.57
C ALA A 69 -10.13 20.21 -4.03
N GLY A 70 -10.34 20.07 -5.34
CA GLY A 70 -11.29 19.11 -5.92
C GLY A 70 -10.90 17.65 -5.75
N GLY A 71 -9.75 17.37 -5.15
CA GLY A 71 -9.23 16.01 -4.96
C GLY A 71 -8.60 15.44 -6.23
N SER A 72 -8.11 14.22 -6.09
CA SER A 72 -7.52 13.46 -7.20
C SER A 72 -7.90 11.98 -7.04
N TYR A 73 -7.95 11.26 -8.16
CA TYR A 73 -8.12 9.82 -8.15
C TYR A 73 -6.79 9.15 -7.84
N TYR A 74 -6.83 8.18 -6.95
CA TYR A 74 -5.71 7.32 -6.58
C TYR A 74 -6.10 5.86 -6.79
N SER A 75 -5.18 5.09 -7.32
CA SER A 75 -5.33 3.64 -7.48
C SER A 75 -4.03 2.92 -7.12
N ILE A 76 -4.16 1.66 -6.74
CA ILE A 76 -3.01 0.80 -6.42
C ILE A 76 -2.98 -0.35 -7.41
N HIS A 77 -1.84 -0.54 -8.03
CA HIS A 77 -1.60 -1.57 -9.02
C HIS A 77 -0.61 -2.60 -8.49
N GLY A 78 -0.81 -3.85 -8.86
CA GLY A 78 0.08 -4.96 -8.52
C GLY A 78 0.97 -5.34 -9.69
N GLY A 79 2.23 -5.70 -9.40
CA GLY A 79 3.15 -6.28 -10.37
C GLY A 79 4.08 -7.29 -9.72
N HIS A 80 4.63 -8.20 -10.53
CA HIS A 80 5.56 -9.23 -10.05
C HIS A 80 6.99 -8.71 -9.85
N THR A 81 7.33 -7.59 -10.48
CA THR A 81 8.63 -6.93 -10.36
C THR A 81 8.43 -5.45 -9.99
N SER A 82 9.50 -4.78 -9.60
CA SER A 82 9.47 -3.34 -9.29
C SER A 82 9.43 -2.44 -10.53
N SER A 83 9.49 -3.01 -11.74
CA SER A 83 9.49 -2.26 -13.00
C SER A 83 8.09 -2.27 -13.63
N LEU A 84 7.57 -1.10 -13.98
CA LEU A 84 6.32 -0.95 -14.75
C LEU A 84 6.39 -1.58 -16.14
N ALA A 85 7.59 -1.68 -16.74
CA ALA A 85 7.77 -2.27 -18.06
C ALA A 85 7.37 -3.75 -18.14
N ASN A 86 7.36 -4.45 -17.02
CA ASN A 86 6.99 -5.86 -16.92
C ASN A 86 5.49 -6.11 -16.70
N GLY A 87 4.67 -5.06 -16.84
CA GLY A 87 3.22 -5.12 -16.68
C GLY A 87 2.76 -4.92 -15.23
N TYR A 88 1.53 -4.44 -15.12
CA TYR A 88 0.85 -4.21 -13.85
C TYR A 88 -0.66 -4.34 -14.03
N THR A 89 -1.36 -4.61 -12.95
CA THR A 89 -2.83 -4.77 -12.91
C THR A 89 -3.43 -3.88 -11.84
N ASN A 90 -4.55 -3.22 -12.12
CA ASN A 90 -5.28 -2.47 -11.09
C ASN A 90 -5.83 -3.46 -10.05
N CYS A 91 -5.39 -3.28 -8.81
CA CYS A 91 -5.79 -4.08 -7.66
C CYS A 91 -6.62 -3.30 -6.64
N THR A 92 -6.99 -2.05 -6.96
CA THR A 92 -7.79 -1.20 -6.09
C THR A 92 -9.21 -1.72 -5.98
N LYS A 93 -9.74 -1.80 -4.77
CA LYS A 93 -11.17 -2.04 -4.57
C LYS A 93 -11.95 -0.86 -5.18
N ASN A 94 -12.96 -1.14 -6.02
CA ASN A 94 -13.75 -0.14 -6.75
C ASN A 94 -12.93 0.72 -7.74
N ASP A 95 -11.88 0.14 -8.33
CA ASP A 95 -10.98 0.73 -9.34
C ASP A 95 -10.14 1.92 -8.89
N SER A 96 -10.67 2.81 -8.08
CA SER A 96 -9.96 4.00 -7.57
C SER A 96 -10.60 4.54 -6.30
N ALA A 97 -9.91 5.49 -5.68
CA ALA A 97 -10.39 6.27 -4.54
C ALA A 97 -10.13 7.75 -4.77
N ILE A 98 -11.04 8.62 -4.37
CA ILE A 98 -10.80 10.07 -4.37
C ILE A 98 -10.22 10.49 -3.02
N ILE A 99 -9.08 11.20 -3.05
CA ILE A 99 -8.46 11.78 -1.86
C ILE A 99 -8.28 13.28 -2.09
N TYR A 100 -8.81 14.08 -1.18
CA TYR A 100 -8.73 15.53 -1.26
C TYR A 100 -7.43 16.08 -0.69
N ALA A 101 -7.10 17.30 -1.03
CA ALA A 101 -5.93 18.01 -0.53
C ALA A 101 -5.88 18.01 1.01
N GLY A 102 -4.70 17.73 1.57
CA GLY A 102 -4.46 17.64 3.01
C GLY A 102 -4.94 16.36 3.69
N GLN A 103 -5.60 15.46 2.97
CA GLN A 103 -6.14 14.24 3.57
C GLN A 103 -5.13 13.10 3.63
N LYS A 104 -5.21 12.33 4.73
CA LYS A 104 -4.56 11.05 4.93
C LYS A 104 -5.62 9.96 4.85
N ARG A 105 -5.41 8.97 3.99
CA ARG A 105 -6.37 7.88 3.76
C ARG A 105 -5.65 6.57 3.52
N ARG A 106 -6.37 5.48 3.79
CA ARG A 106 -6.00 4.15 3.30
C ARG A 106 -6.82 3.82 2.06
N ILE A 107 -6.22 3.07 1.16
CA ILE A 107 -6.87 2.54 -0.03
C ILE A 107 -6.93 1.01 0.13
N ARG A 108 -8.14 0.44 0.06
CA ARG A 108 -8.31 -1.01 0.00
C ARG A 108 -7.84 -1.51 -1.36
N GLN A 109 -7.03 -2.54 -1.32
CA GLN A 109 -6.45 -3.14 -2.52
C GLN A 109 -6.12 -4.62 -2.27
N TYR A 110 -5.92 -5.38 -3.34
CA TYR A 110 -5.77 -6.83 -3.35
C TYR A 110 -4.42 -7.28 -3.93
N VAL A 111 -3.40 -6.43 -3.91
CA VAL A 111 -2.06 -6.73 -4.47
C VAL A 111 -1.49 -8.01 -3.86
N TYR A 112 -1.50 -8.10 -2.53
CA TYR A 112 -0.97 -9.25 -1.80
C TYR A 112 -1.82 -10.51 -2.01
N GLU A 113 -3.14 -10.38 -1.93
CA GLU A 113 -4.09 -11.49 -2.08
C GLU A 113 -4.07 -12.07 -3.51
N LEU A 114 -3.77 -11.26 -4.50
CA LEU A 114 -3.62 -11.67 -5.90
C LEU A 114 -2.21 -12.20 -6.23
N GLY A 115 -1.31 -12.28 -5.23
CA GLY A 115 0.03 -12.85 -5.39
C GLY A 115 1.04 -11.93 -6.06
N TYR A 116 0.77 -10.64 -6.15
CA TYR A 116 1.76 -9.66 -6.61
C TYR A 116 2.74 -9.29 -5.48
N SER A 117 3.99 -9.10 -5.84
CA SER A 117 5.07 -8.78 -4.87
C SER A 117 5.33 -7.28 -4.73
N TYR A 118 4.86 -6.48 -5.69
CA TYR A 118 5.09 -5.04 -5.72
C TYR A 118 3.79 -4.29 -5.96
N ALA A 119 3.65 -3.14 -5.30
CA ALA A 119 2.57 -2.19 -5.51
C ALA A 119 3.10 -0.92 -6.18
N PHE A 120 2.28 -0.33 -7.02
CA PHE A 120 2.50 0.96 -7.68
C PHE A 120 1.33 1.88 -7.40
N ILE A 121 1.59 3.19 -7.38
CA ILE A 121 0.55 4.20 -7.25
C ILE A 121 0.12 4.69 -8.64
N GLY A 122 -1.16 4.70 -8.90
CA GLY A 122 -1.79 5.32 -10.07
C GLY A 122 -2.51 6.61 -9.67
N LEU A 123 -2.46 7.60 -10.53
CA LEU A 123 -2.99 8.94 -10.29
C LEU A 123 -3.74 9.45 -11.52
N ALA A 124 -4.85 10.16 -11.27
CA ALA A 124 -5.55 10.94 -12.28
C ALA A 124 -6.14 12.20 -11.65
N PRO A 125 -6.20 13.33 -12.37
CA PRO A 125 -6.93 14.50 -11.94
C PRO A 125 -8.45 14.20 -11.94
N THR A 126 -9.19 14.87 -11.07
CA THR A 126 -10.65 14.88 -11.20
C THR A 126 -11.07 15.81 -12.35
N SER A 127 -12.35 15.71 -12.77
CA SER A 127 -12.91 16.51 -13.85
C SER A 127 -12.65 18.02 -13.68
N GLY A 128 -12.38 18.73 -14.76
CA GLY A 128 -12.10 20.16 -14.78
C GLY A 128 -10.69 20.55 -14.34
N GLN A 129 -9.78 19.61 -14.17
CA GLN A 129 -8.41 19.88 -13.72
C GLN A 129 -7.38 19.46 -14.78
N SER A 130 -6.59 20.41 -15.26
CA SER A 130 -5.49 20.16 -16.21
C SER A 130 -4.25 20.95 -15.83
N GLY A 131 -3.07 20.48 -16.24
CA GLY A 131 -1.80 21.17 -16.00
C GLY A 131 -1.38 21.22 -14.54
N LEU A 132 -1.88 20.30 -13.70
CA LEU A 132 -1.64 20.27 -12.27
C LEU A 132 -0.50 19.33 -11.88
N THR A 133 0.11 19.63 -10.74
CA THR A 133 1.02 18.69 -10.08
C THR A 133 0.36 18.15 -8.82
N ILE A 134 0.31 16.81 -8.70
CA ILE A 134 -0.20 16.13 -7.52
C ILE A 134 1.00 15.63 -6.71
N ASN A 135 1.05 16.05 -5.45
CA ASN A 135 2.15 15.77 -4.54
C ASN A 135 1.66 15.00 -3.32
N GLY A 136 2.52 14.16 -2.77
CA GLY A 136 2.16 13.43 -1.56
C GLY A 136 3.21 12.43 -1.12
N LYS A 137 2.76 11.57 -0.22
CA LYS A 137 3.49 10.37 0.22
C LYS A 137 2.56 9.18 0.16
N TRP A 138 3.12 8.01 -0.07
CA TRP A 138 2.39 6.77 0.00
C TRP A 138 3.28 5.63 0.50
N SER A 139 2.66 4.59 1.03
CA SER A 139 3.32 3.32 1.32
C SER A 139 2.43 2.15 0.89
N PRO A 140 3.02 1.04 0.43
CA PRO A 140 2.26 -0.13 -0.04
C PRO A 140 1.51 -0.82 1.10
N ASP A 141 2.09 -0.85 2.30
CA ASP A 141 1.52 -1.41 3.52
C ASP A 141 1.20 -0.29 4.51
N SER A 142 0.19 -0.49 5.35
CA SER A 142 -0.24 0.52 6.32
C SER A 142 -0.39 -0.08 7.71
N VAL A 143 0.22 0.59 8.68
CA VAL A 143 0.02 0.33 10.12
C VAL A 143 -0.87 1.37 10.78
N VAL A 144 -1.29 2.41 10.03
CA VAL A 144 -2.11 3.52 10.55
C VAL A 144 -3.59 3.15 10.55
N THR A 145 -4.36 3.87 11.37
CA THR A 145 -5.81 3.69 11.53
C THR A 145 -6.64 4.69 10.73
N ASP A 146 -6.00 5.47 9.85
CA ASP A 146 -6.70 6.44 8.99
C ASP A 146 -7.87 5.78 8.24
N PRO A 147 -8.97 6.50 7.99
CA PRO A 147 -10.13 5.93 7.31
C PRO A 147 -9.80 5.53 5.88
N TYR A 148 -10.52 4.53 5.37
CA TYR A 148 -10.45 4.16 3.96
C TYR A 148 -11.12 5.21 3.09
N ALA A 149 -10.58 5.42 1.88
CA ALA A 149 -11.13 6.32 0.87
C ALA A 149 -12.11 5.60 -0.09
N ASN A 150 -12.12 4.24 -0.09
CA ASN A 150 -12.94 3.38 -0.96
C ASN A 150 -13.53 2.19 -0.21
#